data_a58f9c665cb6a17cc71149edb9c7fead
#
_entry.id   a58f9c665cb6a17cc71149edb9c7fead
#
_cell.length_a   1.000
_cell.length_b   1.000
_cell.length_c   1.000
_cell.angle_alpha   90.00
_cell.angle_beta   90.00
_cell.angle_gamma   90.00
#
_symmetry.space_group_name_H-M   'P 1'
#
loop_
_entity.id
_entity.type
_entity.pdbx_description
1 polymer ?
#
loop_
_entity_poly.entity_id
_entity_poly.type
_entity_poly.pdbx_seq_one_letter_code
_entity_poly.pdbx_strand_id
1 'polypeptide(L)'
;MIREALWMVLYSGHILLHKQTIWRKDLMAWRRFWTSYRAYRRLAPPDKLPRLRTLTPCLGEDTAETSIEPIYFYQDAWAFEKIVQAMPPGHVDVGSQHKFVALLSKVVPVTMVDIRPLALPLNTLHFQQGSILDMPYEDDSLASVSSMCVVEHIGLGRYGDPLDWQGTEKAVAELKRILAPGGDLYLSVPMDDINRVYFNAHRAFSEQYFESLLYPFDIVERRYIHGNTFSDERGSGRCIGCYHARKPH
;
A
#
# COMPACT_ATOMS: atom_id res chain seq x y z
N MET A 1 -4.81 -24.92 -22.60
CA MET A 1 -3.34 -25.13 -22.74
C MET A 1 -2.74 -24.36 -23.93
N ILE A 2 -3.10 -24.61 -25.20
CA ILE A 2 -2.44 -23.91 -26.35
C ILE A 2 -2.72 -22.40 -26.33
N ARG A 3 -3.95 -21.95 -26.00
CA ARG A 3 -4.29 -20.53 -25.86
C ARG A 3 -3.56 -19.83 -24.71
N GLU A 4 -3.34 -20.51 -23.60
CA GLU A 4 -2.63 -19.98 -22.44
C GLU A 4 -1.12 -19.87 -22.73
N ALA A 5 -0.55 -20.87 -23.38
CA ALA A 5 0.87 -20.82 -23.81
C ALA A 5 1.12 -19.68 -24.80
N LEU A 6 0.22 -19.47 -25.77
CA LEU A 6 0.31 -18.37 -26.71
C LEU A 6 0.19 -17.00 -26.01
N TRP A 7 -0.72 -16.90 -25.03
CA TRP A 7 -0.89 -15.69 -24.26
C TRP A 7 0.33 -15.36 -23.39
N MET A 8 0.96 -16.38 -22.77
CA MET A 8 2.20 -16.21 -22.00
C MET A 8 3.35 -15.70 -22.88
N VAL A 9 3.48 -16.19 -24.11
CA VAL A 9 4.51 -15.73 -25.07
C VAL A 9 4.24 -14.27 -25.48
N LEU A 10 2.99 -13.93 -25.82
CA LEU A 10 2.61 -12.57 -26.19
C LEU A 10 2.77 -11.57 -25.03
N TYR A 11 2.41 -11.97 -23.83
CA TYR A 11 2.57 -11.14 -22.62
C TYR A 11 4.05 -10.91 -22.29
N SER A 12 4.88 -11.96 -22.38
CA SER A 12 6.32 -11.84 -22.18
C SER A 12 6.97 -10.96 -23.24
N GLY A 13 6.51 -11.04 -24.50
CA GLY A 13 6.93 -10.16 -25.58
C GLY A 13 6.55 -8.70 -25.35
N HIS A 14 5.36 -8.44 -24.83
CA HIS A 14 4.92 -7.09 -24.47
C HIS A 14 5.77 -6.45 -23.36
N ILE A 15 6.14 -7.23 -22.33
CA ILE A 15 7.05 -6.79 -21.27
C ILE A 15 8.44 -6.46 -21.83
N LEU A 16 8.97 -7.28 -22.77
CA LEU A 16 10.26 -7.04 -23.39
C LEU A 16 10.26 -5.76 -24.25
N LEU A 17 9.18 -5.49 -24.98
CA LEU A 17 9.02 -4.24 -25.76
C LEU A 17 8.92 -3.02 -24.85
N HIS A 18 8.27 -3.14 -23.70
CA HIS A 18 8.19 -2.06 -22.72
C HIS A 18 9.58 -1.76 -22.10
N LYS A 19 10.43 -2.76 -21.90
CA LYS A 19 11.82 -2.57 -21.49
C LYS A 19 12.65 -1.77 -22.51
N GLN A 20 12.41 -1.90 -23.81
CA GLN A 20 13.13 -1.08 -24.81
C GLN A 20 12.83 0.42 -24.69
N THR A 21 11.63 0.80 -24.30
CA THR A 21 11.27 2.21 -24.03
C THR A 21 11.99 2.74 -22.80
N ILE A 22 12.23 1.90 -21.80
CA ILE A 22 13.02 2.22 -20.60
C ILE A 22 14.47 2.54 -20.99
N TRP A 23 15.11 1.73 -21.84
CA TRP A 23 16.50 1.93 -22.29
C TRP A 23 16.74 3.31 -22.95
N ARG A 24 15.80 3.83 -23.74
CA ARG A 24 15.92 5.16 -24.35
C ARG A 24 15.86 6.30 -23.31
N LYS A 25 15.01 6.19 -22.31
CA LYS A 25 14.95 7.14 -21.19
C LYS A 25 16.24 7.10 -20.39
N ASP A 26 16.78 5.91 -20.14
CA ASP A 26 18.04 5.73 -19.44
C ASP A 26 19.21 6.36 -20.20
N LEU A 27 19.28 6.21 -21.53
CA LEU A 27 20.34 6.82 -22.33
C LEU A 27 20.32 8.36 -22.24
N MET A 28 19.16 8.98 -22.27
CA MET A 28 19.03 10.43 -22.11
C MET A 28 19.43 10.90 -20.70
N ALA A 29 19.04 10.12 -19.67
CA ALA A 29 19.41 10.40 -18.29
C ALA A 29 20.94 10.28 -18.08
N TRP A 30 21.58 9.26 -18.65
CA TRP A 30 23.04 9.13 -18.65
C TRP A 30 23.74 10.27 -19.39
N ARG A 31 23.24 10.69 -20.56
CA ARG A 31 23.78 11.84 -21.30
C ARG A 31 23.70 13.11 -20.44
N ARG A 32 22.58 13.34 -19.76
CA ARG A 32 22.37 14.46 -18.87
C ARG A 32 23.34 14.42 -17.68
N PHE A 33 23.46 13.28 -17.01
CA PHE A 33 24.41 13.06 -15.93
C PHE A 33 25.85 13.44 -16.34
N TRP A 34 26.34 12.91 -17.46
CA TRP A 34 27.69 13.21 -17.91
C TRP A 34 27.87 14.67 -18.36
N THR A 35 26.85 15.29 -18.89
CA THR A 35 26.87 16.72 -19.24
C THR A 35 26.97 17.58 -17.98
N SER A 36 26.15 17.30 -16.97
CA SER A 36 26.18 18.00 -15.67
C SER A 36 27.48 17.77 -14.93
N TYR A 37 28.01 16.52 -14.93
CA TYR A 37 29.31 16.22 -14.34
C TYR A 37 30.44 17.02 -14.95
N ARG A 38 30.49 17.13 -16.29
CA ARG A 38 31.50 17.93 -16.99
C ARG A 38 31.34 19.42 -16.68
N ALA A 39 30.13 19.94 -16.63
CA ALA A 39 29.87 21.32 -16.26
C ALA A 39 30.32 21.63 -14.83
N TYR A 40 29.94 20.76 -13.87
CA TYR A 40 30.36 20.88 -12.48
C TYR A 40 31.89 20.91 -12.33
N ARG A 41 32.61 20.00 -13.02
CA ARG A 41 34.06 19.96 -13.00
C ARG A 41 34.75 21.24 -13.51
N ARG A 42 34.10 22.01 -14.38
CA ARG A 42 34.62 23.30 -14.89
C ARG A 42 34.39 24.45 -13.91
N LEU A 43 33.38 24.31 -13.05
CA LEU A 43 33.00 25.35 -12.07
C LEU A 43 33.67 25.14 -10.71
N ALA A 44 33.91 23.88 -10.33
CA ALA A 44 34.37 23.54 -9.00
C ALA A 44 35.88 23.75 -8.82
N PRO A 45 36.34 24.30 -7.70
CA PRO A 45 37.75 24.38 -7.36
C PRO A 45 38.33 22.96 -7.12
N PRO A 46 39.70 22.80 -7.16
CA PRO A 46 40.34 21.49 -7.12
C PRO A 46 40.00 20.63 -5.91
N ASP A 47 39.78 21.23 -4.75
CA ASP A 47 39.43 20.57 -3.49
C ASP A 47 37.96 20.08 -3.45
N LYS A 48 37.09 20.56 -4.37
CA LYS A 48 35.70 20.19 -4.50
C LYS A 48 35.41 19.26 -5.69
N LEU A 49 36.45 18.85 -6.41
CA LEU A 49 36.26 17.97 -7.56
C LEU A 49 35.82 16.54 -7.14
N PRO A 50 34.73 16.00 -7.72
CA PRO A 50 34.32 14.64 -7.42
C PRO A 50 35.33 13.62 -7.96
N ARG A 51 35.64 12.61 -7.18
CA ARG A 51 36.48 11.49 -7.58
C ARG A 51 35.62 10.45 -8.33
N LEU A 52 36.20 9.73 -9.30
CA LEU A 52 35.50 8.69 -10.05
C LEU A 52 34.84 7.63 -9.15
N ARG A 53 35.52 7.25 -8.06
CA ARG A 53 35.01 6.25 -7.09
C ARG A 53 33.85 6.75 -6.21
N THR A 54 33.57 8.06 -6.23
CA THR A 54 32.48 8.67 -5.44
C THR A 54 31.33 9.14 -6.35
N LEU A 55 31.36 8.79 -7.64
CA LEU A 55 30.25 9.07 -8.53
C LEU A 55 29.06 8.17 -8.16
N THR A 56 27.93 8.79 -7.89
CA THR A 56 26.67 8.12 -7.56
C THR A 56 25.59 8.68 -8.51
N PRO A 57 25.37 8.05 -9.68
CA PRO A 57 24.40 8.54 -10.64
C PRO A 57 22.97 8.39 -10.10
N CYS A 58 22.27 9.51 -9.94
CA CYS A 58 20.82 9.55 -9.69
C CYS A 58 20.13 9.88 -11.02
N LEU A 59 19.55 8.86 -11.64
CA LEU A 59 18.97 8.96 -12.97
C LEU A 59 17.45 9.03 -12.87
N GLY A 60 16.83 9.96 -13.61
CA GLY A 60 15.37 10.05 -13.70
C GLY A 60 14.68 10.97 -12.67
N GLU A 61 15.45 11.62 -11.79
CA GLU A 61 14.90 12.54 -10.76
C GLU A 61 14.71 13.97 -11.27
N ASP A 62 15.26 14.31 -12.45
CA ASP A 62 15.09 15.61 -13.09
C ASP A 62 13.73 15.65 -13.80
N THR A 63 12.70 15.92 -13.04
CA THR A 63 11.30 16.02 -13.46
C THR A 63 10.76 17.42 -13.16
N ALA A 64 9.74 17.86 -13.90
CA ALA A 64 9.09 19.15 -13.67
C ALA A 64 8.33 19.20 -12.33
N GLU A 65 7.92 18.02 -11.82
CA GLU A 65 7.17 17.87 -10.59
C GLU A 65 7.82 16.78 -9.72
N THR A 66 7.64 16.89 -8.41
CA THR A 66 8.06 15.84 -7.47
C THR A 66 7.25 14.57 -7.73
N SER A 67 7.94 13.45 -7.95
CA SER A 67 7.29 12.14 -8.08
C SER A 67 6.77 11.71 -6.70
N ILE A 68 5.45 11.66 -6.58
CA ILE A 68 4.74 11.19 -5.37
C ILE A 68 3.93 9.96 -5.78
N GLU A 69 3.92 8.95 -4.94
CA GLU A 69 3.00 7.83 -5.08
C GLU A 69 1.67 8.22 -4.41
N PRO A 70 0.60 8.50 -5.18
CA PRO A 70 -0.58 9.16 -4.63
C PRO A 70 -1.38 8.27 -3.69
N ILE A 71 -1.35 6.94 -3.86
CA ILE A 71 -2.11 6.01 -3.03
C ILE A 71 -1.64 6.12 -1.57
N TYR A 72 -0.35 5.85 -1.32
CA TYR A 72 0.18 5.93 0.05
C TYR A 72 0.16 7.35 0.60
N PHE A 73 0.34 8.36 -0.27
CA PHE A 73 0.28 9.75 0.17
C PHE A 73 -1.09 10.13 0.76
N TYR A 74 -2.17 9.77 0.09
CA TYR A 74 -3.51 10.13 0.54
C TYR A 74 -4.06 9.17 1.59
N GLN A 75 -3.97 7.85 1.38
CA GLN A 75 -4.55 6.90 2.33
C GLN A 75 -3.87 6.93 3.69
N ASP A 76 -2.52 7.03 3.73
CA ASP A 76 -1.78 7.04 4.99
C ASP A 76 -2.04 8.33 5.77
N ALA A 77 -2.10 9.48 5.07
CA ALA A 77 -2.45 10.76 5.69
C ALA A 77 -3.88 10.76 6.24
N TRP A 78 -4.85 10.22 5.47
CA TRP A 78 -6.23 10.09 5.89
C TRP A 78 -6.37 9.15 7.10
N ALA A 79 -5.80 7.96 7.04
CA ALA A 79 -5.89 7.02 8.15
C ALA A 79 -5.21 7.57 9.41
N PHE A 80 -4.04 8.20 9.27
CA PHE A 80 -3.35 8.87 10.37
C PHE A 80 -4.24 9.92 11.03
N GLU A 81 -4.85 10.81 10.24
CA GLU A 81 -5.75 11.84 10.75
C GLU A 81 -6.91 11.24 11.57
N LYS A 82 -7.59 10.22 11.02
CA LYS A 82 -8.75 9.59 11.69
C LYS A 82 -8.36 8.89 12.99
N ILE A 83 -7.29 8.13 12.99
CA ILE A 83 -6.83 7.41 14.17
C ILE A 83 -6.36 8.39 15.26
N VAL A 84 -5.62 9.43 14.87
CA VAL A 84 -5.17 10.46 15.83
C VAL A 84 -6.33 11.28 16.38
N GLN A 85 -7.36 11.59 15.59
CA GLN A 85 -8.57 12.25 16.09
C GLN A 85 -9.35 11.39 17.09
N ALA A 86 -9.39 10.08 16.88
CA ALA A 86 -10.06 9.13 17.79
C ALA A 86 -9.25 8.87 19.06
N MET A 87 -7.91 9.03 19.05
CA MET A 87 -7.01 8.78 20.19
C MET A 87 -7.31 7.47 20.92
N PRO A 88 -7.32 6.32 20.24
CA PRO A 88 -7.61 5.04 20.87
C PRO A 88 -6.57 4.70 21.94
N PRO A 89 -6.92 3.95 23.01
CA PRO A 89 -5.98 3.52 24.05
C PRO A 89 -4.89 2.59 23.52
N GLY A 90 -5.13 1.95 22.37
CA GLY A 90 -4.22 1.11 21.60
C GLY A 90 -4.76 0.93 20.20
N HIS A 91 -3.88 0.80 19.22
CA HIS A 91 -4.18 0.58 17.81
C HIS A 91 -3.43 -0.64 17.28
N VAL A 92 -4.11 -1.49 16.53
CA VAL A 92 -3.50 -2.63 15.83
C VAL A 92 -3.51 -2.36 14.34
N ASP A 93 -2.34 -2.32 13.73
CA ASP A 93 -2.20 -2.25 12.28
C ASP A 93 -1.84 -3.61 11.70
N VAL A 94 -2.49 -4.02 10.63
CA VAL A 94 -2.26 -5.31 9.98
C VAL A 94 -1.71 -5.10 8.58
N GLY A 95 -0.39 -5.27 8.46
CA GLY A 95 0.32 -5.37 7.19
C GLY A 95 0.43 -4.09 6.36
N SER A 96 0.05 -2.91 6.89
CA SER A 96 0.14 -1.64 6.17
C SER A 96 1.58 -1.19 5.93
N GLN A 97 1.74 -0.09 5.21
CA GLN A 97 3.05 0.46 4.88
C GLN A 97 3.81 0.89 6.15
N HIS A 98 5.01 0.35 6.35
CA HIS A 98 5.79 0.51 7.58
C HIS A 98 6.11 1.97 7.98
N LYS A 99 6.17 2.92 7.03
CA LYS A 99 6.37 4.34 7.34
C LYS A 99 5.15 4.96 8.01
N PHE A 100 3.95 4.61 7.54
CA PHE A 100 2.69 5.01 8.17
C PHE A 100 2.65 4.54 9.62
N VAL A 101 2.86 3.25 9.84
CA VAL A 101 2.82 2.62 11.17
C VAL A 101 3.89 3.21 12.10
N ALA A 102 5.11 3.43 11.60
CA ALA A 102 6.19 4.03 12.37
C ALA A 102 5.88 5.46 12.83
N LEU A 103 5.27 6.30 11.98
CA LEU A 103 4.87 7.64 12.33
C LEU A 103 3.69 7.63 13.31
N LEU A 104 2.68 6.80 13.07
CA LEU A 104 1.51 6.65 13.95
C LEU A 104 1.93 6.23 15.37
N SER A 105 2.92 5.34 15.50
CA SER A 105 3.43 4.88 16.79
C SER A 105 4.07 5.99 17.67
N LYS A 106 4.32 7.18 17.12
CA LYS A 106 4.80 8.33 17.88
C LYS A 106 3.69 9.09 18.59
N VAL A 107 2.43 8.84 18.22
CA VAL A 107 1.27 9.56 18.69
C VAL A 107 0.33 8.68 19.50
N VAL A 108 0.12 7.43 19.06
CA VAL A 108 -0.70 6.43 19.75
C VAL A 108 0.10 5.14 19.98
N PRO A 109 -0.22 4.34 21.01
CA PRO A 109 0.36 3.01 21.17
C PRO A 109 -0.04 2.10 19.99
N VAL A 110 0.93 1.58 19.22
CA VAL A 110 0.67 0.77 18.03
C VAL A 110 1.32 -0.60 18.15
N THR A 111 0.55 -1.64 17.84
CA THR A 111 1.05 -2.98 17.52
C THR A 111 0.89 -3.23 16.02
N MET A 112 1.99 -3.51 15.31
CA MET A 112 1.96 -3.94 13.93
C MET A 112 1.98 -5.46 13.84
N VAL A 113 1.03 -6.02 13.10
CA VAL A 113 0.97 -7.47 12.81
C VAL A 113 1.29 -7.69 11.33
N ASP A 114 2.28 -8.52 11.02
CA ASP A 114 2.59 -8.97 9.65
C ASP A 114 3.10 -10.42 9.70
N ILE A 115 2.88 -11.18 8.64
CA ILE A 115 3.42 -12.54 8.49
C ILE A 115 4.95 -12.54 8.38
N ARG A 116 5.54 -11.42 7.93
CA ARG A 116 6.97 -11.23 7.74
C ARG A 116 7.53 -10.38 8.89
N PRO A 117 8.62 -10.81 9.54
CA PRO A 117 9.18 -10.05 10.65
C PRO A 117 9.71 -8.68 10.21
N LEU A 118 9.40 -7.66 10.99
CA LEU A 118 9.96 -6.33 10.82
C LEU A 118 11.41 -6.32 11.34
N ALA A 119 12.37 -6.13 10.44
CA ALA A 119 13.80 -6.19 10.79
C ALA A 119 14.32 -4.95 11.53
N LEU A 120 13.58 -3.83 11.54
CA LEU A 120 14.01 -2.56 12.13
C LEU A 120 13.29 -2.31 13.46
N PRO A 121 14.02 -2.28 14.60
CA PRO A 121 13.42 -1.98 15.89
C PRO A 121 13.07 -0.49 16.00
N LEU A 122 11.92 -0.21 16.62
CA LEU A 122 11.49 1.12 16.98
C LEU A 122 10.81 1.08 18.34
N ASN A 123 11.34 1.81 19.33
CA ASN A 123 10.92 1.69 20.74
C ASN A 123 9.43 2.00 21.00
N THR A 124 8.79 2.72 20.09
CA THR A 124 7.36 3.10 20.19
C THR A 124 6.44 2.18 19.42
N LEU A 125 6.99 1.26 18.60
CA LEU A 125 6.22 0.32 17.78
C LEU A 125 6.42 -1.10 18.32
N HIS A 126 5.35 -1.71 18.78
CA HIS A 126 5.36 -3.14 19.05
C HIS A 126 5.14 -3.91 17.76
N PHE A 127 5.96 -4.93 17.50
CA PHE A 127 5.78 -5.83 16.37
C PHE A 127 5.38 -7.22 16.85
N GLN A 128 4.34 -7.78 16.24
CA GLN A 128 3.87 -9.13 16.47
C GLN A 128 3.80 -9.89 15.16
N GLN A 129 4.54 -10.97 15.01
CA GLN A 129 4.39 -11.83 13.85
C GLN A 129 3.08 -12.60 13.94
N GLY A 130 2.26 -12.51 12.88
CA GLY A 130 0.94 -13.15 12.83
C GLY A 130 0.31 -13.07 11.45
N SER A 131 -0.74 -13.87 11.25
CA SER A 131 -1.51 -13.89 10.01
C SER A 131 -2.82 -13.12 10.20
N ILE A 132 -3.22 -12.33 9.22
CA ILE A 132 -4.54 -11.68 9.16
C ILE A 132 -5.69 -12.70 9.13
N LEU A 133 -5.41 -13.98 8.83
CA LEU A 133 -6.41 -15.06 8.81
C LEU A 133 -6.58 -15.76 10.16
N ASP A 134 -5.70 -15.47 11.12
CA ASP A 134 -5.71 -16.07 12.47
C ASP A 134 -4.97 -15.10 13.42
N MET A 135 -5.68 -14.04 13.81
CA MET A 135 -5.12 -12.97 14.63
C MET A 135 -5.07 -13.40 16.12
N PRO A 136 -3.96 -13.15 16.81
CA PRO A 136 -3.79 -13.59 18.21
C PRO A 136 -4.51 -12.65 19.20
N TYR A 137 -5.75 -12.32 18.90
CA TYR A 137 -6.64 -11.49 19.72
C TYR A 137 -7.97 -12.20 19.94
N GLU A 138 -8.55 -12.01 21.12
CA GLU A 138 -9.88 -12.50 21.44
C GLU A 138 -10.96 -11.78 20.64
N ASP A 139 -12.14 -12.36 20.54
CA ASP A 139 -13.31 -11.72 19.96
C ASP A 139 -13.59 -10.42 20.73
N ASP A 140 -14.04 -9.40 20.01
CA ASP A 140 -14.52 -8.15 20.62
C ASP A 140 -13.51 -7.44 21.55
N SER A 141 -12.21 -7.58 21.29
CA SER A 141 -11.16 -7.13 22.22
C SER A 141 -10.48 -5.81 21.85
N LEU A 142 -10.50 -5.40 20.58
CA LEU A 142 -9.75 -4.25 20.10
C LEU A 142 -10.64 -3.04 19.82
N ALA A 143 -10.21 -1.86 20.28
CA ALA A 143 -10.93 -0.60 20.03
C ALA A 143 -10.65 -0.01 18.64
N SER A 144 -9.51 -0.32 18.02
CA SER A 144 -9.07 0.34 16.79
C SER A 144 -8.14 -0.55 15.98
N VAL A 145 -8.47 -0.77 14.71
CA VAL A 145 -7.69 -1.62 13.78
C VAL A 145 -7.56 -0.93 12.42
N SER A 146 -6.38 -1.02 11.78
CA SER A 146 -6.18 -0.61 10.38
C SER A 146 -5.57 -1.72 9.54
N SER A 147 -5.89 -1.71 8.22
CA SER A 147 -5.26 -2.57 7.22
C SER A 147 -5.35 -1.90 5.85
N MET A 148 -4.28 -1.20 5.45
CA MET A 148 -4.27 -0.32 4.29
C MET A 148 -3.67 -1.02 3.08
N CYS A 149 -4.48 -1.31 2.04
CA CYS A 149 -4.10 -2.05 0.83
C CYS A 149 -3.42 -3.40 1.14
N VAL A 150 -4.10 -4.24 1.94
CA VAL A 150 -3.60 -5.57 2.36
C VAL A 150 -4.57 -6.69 2.01
N VAL A 151 -5.84 -6.56 2.39
CA VAL A 151 -6.83 -7.65 2.29
C VAL A 151 -7.03 -8.15 0.86
N GLU A 152 -6.81 -7.32 -0.13
CA GLU A 152 -6.88 -7.65 -1.55
C GLU A 152 -5.80 -8.62 -2.04
N HIS A 153 -4.73 -8.78 -1.26
CA HIS A 153 -3.60 -9.66 -1.59
C HIS A 153 -3.75 -11.06 -1.00
N ILE A 154 -4.54 -11.21 0.05
CA ILE A 154 -4.62 -12.44 0.85
C ILE A 154 -5.12 -13.61 0.01
N GLY A 155 -4.38 -14.72 0.03
CA GLY A 155 -4.71 -15.93 -0.74
C GLY A 155 -4.28 -15.89 -2.21
N LEU A 156 -3.44 -14.92 -2.63
CA LEU A 156 -2.86 -14.88 -3.98
C LEU A 156 -1.42 -15.46 -4.03
N GLY A 157 -0.86 -15.89 -2.91
CA GLY A 157 0.51 -16.43 -2.82
C GLY A 157 1.61 -15.41 -3.08
N ARG A 158 1.28 -14.11 -3.11
CA ARG A 158 2.23 -13.04 -3.43
C ARG A 158 3.33 -12.89 -2.40
N TYR A 159 2.98 -13.08 -1.14
CA TYR A 159 3.90 -12.93 0.01
C TYR A 159 4.27 -14.26 0.66
N GLY A 160 4.03 -15.38 -0.03
CA GLY A 160 4.25 -16.73 0.50
C GLY A 160 3.06 -17.28 1.28
N ASP A 161 1.94 -16.57 1.28
CA ASP A 161 0.67 -17.00 1.85
C ASP A 161 0.05 -18.15 1.02
N PRO A 162 -0.69 -19.08 1.64
CA PRO A 162 -1.39 -20.14 0.93
C PRO A 162 -2.39 -19.58 -0.09
N LEU A 163 -2.55 -20.27 -1.23
CA LEU A 163 -3.57 -19.91 -2.22
C LEU A 163 -4.96 -20.16 -1.65
N ASP A 164 -5.77 -19.11 -1.60
CA ASP A 164 -7.16 -19.16 -1.14
C ASP A 164 -7.99 -18.12 -1.89
N TRP A 165 -8.97 -18.58 -2.66
CA TRP A 165 -9.82 -17.68 -3.42
C TRP A 165 -10.74 -16.82 -2.51
N GLN A 166 -11.00 -17.26 -1.28
CA GLN A 166 -11.75 -16.53 -0.25
C GLN A 166 -10.86 -15.78 0.75
N GLY A 167 -9.58 -15.56 0.41
CA GLY A 167 -8.63 -14.96 1.36
C GLY A 167 -9.06 -13.57 1.84
N THR A 168 -9.62 -12.74 0.96
CA THR A 168 -10.12 -11.40 1.34
C THR A 168 -11.30 -11.49 2.30
N GLU A 169 -12.28 -12.35 2.00
CA GLU A 169 -13.48 -12.54 2.81
C GLU A 169 -13.14 -13.01 4.23
N LYS A 170 -12.22 -13.97 4.32
CA LYS A 170 -11.73 -14.48 5.61
C LYS A 170 -10.97 -13.41 6.38
N ALA A 171 -10.10 -12.65 5.70
CA ALA A 171 -9.36 -11.56 6.32
C ALA A 171 -10.28 -10.47 6.88
N VAL A 172 -11.28 -10.04 6.11
CA VAL A 172 -12.26 -9.05 6.58
C VAL A 172 -13.10 -9.61 7.74
N ALA A 173 -13.50 -10.88 7.68
CA ALA A 173 -14.24 -11.53 8.77
C ALA A 173 -13.41 -11.57 10.06
N GLU A 174 -12.12 -11.85 9.97
CA GLU A 174 -11.20 -11.88 11.11
C GLU A 174 -10.99 -10.49 11.71
N LEU A 175 -10.79 -9.45 10.88
CA LEU A 175 -10.71 -8.07 11.35
C LEU A 175 -12.00 -7.63 12.08
N LYS A 176 -13.16 -8.10 11.61
CA LYS A 176 -14.46 -7.84 12.27
C LYS A 176 -14.61 -8.59 13.58
N ARG A 177 -14.07 -9.82 13.68
CA ARG A 177 -14.13 -10.63 14.89
C ARG A 177 -13.41 -9.96 16.04
N ILE A 178 -12.18 -9.49 15.83
CA ILE A 178 -11.33 -8.94 16.89
C ILE A 178 -11.74 -7.54 17.38
N LEU A 179 -12.54 -6.79 16.59
CA LEU A 179 -12.99 -5.46 16.98
C LEU A 179 -14.11 -5.52 18.04
N ALA A 180 -13.95 -4.72 19.10
CA ALA A 180 -14.97 -4.54 20.12
C ALA A 180 -16.19 -3.77 19.60
N PRO A 181 -17.39 -3.94 20.18
CA PRO A 181 -18.53 -3.08 19.90
C PRO A 181 -18.15 -1.61 20.07
N GLY A 182 -18.53 -0.76 19.10
CA GLY A 182 -18.10 0.64 19.02
C GLY A 182 -16.67 0.86 18.52
N GLY A 183 -15.90 -0.20 18.25
CA GLY A 183 -14.53 -0.12 17.72
C GLY A 183 -14.47 0.30 16.26
N ASP A 184 -13.37 0.96 15.89
CA ASP A 184 -13.14 1.55 14.58
C ASP A 184 -12.23 0.69 13.70
N LEU A 185 -12.63 0.48 12.45
CA LEU A 185 -11.88 -0.21 11.40
C LEU A 185 -11.54 0.75 10.28
N TYR A 186 -10.26 0.86 9.97
CA TYR A 186 -9.76 1.67 8.84
C TYR A 186 -9.18 0.75 7.77
N LEU A 187 -9.76 0.78 6.58
CA LEU A 187 -9.35 -0.05 5.46
C LEU A 187 -9.12 0.79 4.20
N SER A 188 -8.19 0.39 3.37
CA SER A 188 -8.17 0.80 1.97
C SER A 188 -8.02 -0.41 1.06
N VAL A 189 -8.68 -0.36 -0.10
CA VAL A 189 -8.67 -1.45 -1.08
C VAL A 189 -8.78 -0.93 -2.50
N PRO A 190 -8.20 -1.63 -3.48
CA PRO A 190 -8.46 -1.36 -4.89
C PRO A 190 -9.93 -1.61 -5.25
N MET A 191 -10.53 -0.64 -5.92
CA MET A 191 -11.90 -0.67 -6.39
C MET A 191 -11.96 -0.68 -7.92
N ASP A 192 -12.99 -1.30 -8.48
CA ASP A 192 -13.33 -1.27 -9.91
C ASP A 192 -14.88 -1.28 -10.05
N ASP A 193 -15.40 -1.13 -11.24
CA ASP A 193 -16.85 -1.20 -11.49
C ASP A 193 -17.41 -2.63 -11.30
N ILE A 194 -16.55 -3.65 -11.41
CA ILE A 194 -16.86 -5.06 -11.13
C ILE A 194 -15.69 -5.72 -10.39
N ASN A 195 -15.97 -6.83 -9.69
CA ASN A 195 -14.93 -7.62 -9.04
C ASN A 195 -13.95 -8.20 -10.05
N ARG A 196 -12.64 -8.01 -9.82
CA ARG A 196 -11.55 -8.51 -10.68
C ARG A 196 -10.41 -9.10 -9.86
N VAL A 197 -9.76 -10.10 -10.43
CA VAL A 197 -8.51 -10.65 -9.88
C VAL A 197 -7.38 -10.36 -10.85
N TYR A 198 -6.41 -9.59 -10.42
CA TYR A 198 -5.14 -9.35 -11.11
C TYR A 198 -4.07 -10.27 -10.52
N PHE A 199 -4.08 -11.53 -10.96
CA PHE A 199 -3.22 -12.57 -10.38
C PHE A 199 -1.73 -12.32 -10.74
N ASN A 200 -0.77 -12.36 -9.82
CA ASN A 200 -0.86 -12.48 -8.36
C ASN A 200 -0.66 -11.11 -7.67
N ALA A 201 -1.10 -10.03 -8.35
CA ALA A 201 -0.90 -8.65 -7.85
C ALA A 201 -1.90 -8.31 -6.74
N HIS A 202 -3.20 -8.28 -7.04
CA HIS A 202 -4.25 -7.90 -6.11
C HIS A 202 -5.65 -8.27 -6.67
N ARG A 203 -6.66 -8.17 -5.82
CA ARG A 203 -8.07 -8.09 -6.23
C ARG A 203 -8.50 -6.63 -6.28
N ALA A 204 -9.48 -6.32 -7.13
CA ALA A 204 -10.22 -5.07 -7.09
C ALA A 204 -11.71 -5.40 -6.97
N PHE A 205 -12.43 -4.61 -6.18
CA PHE A 205 -13.78 -4.91 -5.76
C PHE A 205 -14.76 -3.88 -6.30
N SER A 206 -15.98 -4.31 -6.62
CA SER A 206 -17.09 -3.38 -6.73
C SER A 206 -17.45 -2.86 -5.33
N GLU A 207 -17.91 -1.61 -5.26
CA GLU A 207 -18.29 -0.99 -3.99
C GLU A 207 -19.34 -1.80 -3.24
N GLN A 208 -20.41 -2.16 -3.94
CA GLN A 208 -21.49 -2.98 -3.35
C GLN A 208 -20.98 -4.29 -2.76
N TYR A 209 -20.06 -4.97 -3.45
CA TYR A 209 -19.49 -6.23 -2.94
C TYR A 209 -18.64 -5.99 -1.71
N PHE A 210 -17.74 -5.01 -1.74
CA PHE A 210 -16.84 -4.76 -0.60
C PHE A 210 -17.61 -4.30 0.64
N GLU A 211 -18.60 -3.43 0.47
CA GLU A 211 -19.48 -3.01 1.58
C GLU A 211 -20.29 -4.19 2.15
N SER A 212 -20.68 -5.14 1.33
CA SER A 212 -21.35 -6.36 1.83
C SER A 212 -20.45 -7.20 2.74
N LEU A 213 -19.12 -7.15 2.55
CA LEU A 213 -18.17 -7.81 3.45
C LEU A 213 -18.05 -7.09 4.79
N LEU A 214 -18.23 -5.77 4.79
CA LEU A 214 -18.19 -4.96 6.01
C LEU A 214 -19.47 -5.07 6.83
N TYR A 215 -20.60 -5.47 6.23
CA TYR A 215 -21.85 -5.65 7.00
C TYR A 215 -21.63 -6.60 8.19
N PRO A 216 -22.14 -6.32 9.41
CA PRO A 216 -23.08 -5.25 9.78
C PRO A 216 -22.43 -3.95 10.28
N PHE A 217 -21.16 -3.68 9.99
CA PHE A 217 -20.50 -2.46 10.43
C PHE A 217 -21.10 -1.23 9.76
N ASP A 218 -21.22 -0.13 10.52
CA ASP A 218 -21.64 1.17 10.01
C ASP A 218 -20.48 1.81 9.25
N ILE A 219 -20.72 2.22 8.02
CA ILE A 219 -19.73 2.99 7.24
C ILE A 219 -19.80 4.45 7.66
N VAL A 220 -18.83 4.88 8.47
CA VAL A 220 -18.74 6.24 9.00
C VAL A 220 -18.28 7.22 7.94
N GLU A 221 -17.29 6.82 7.13
CA GLU A 221 -16.73 7.65 6.07
C GLU A 221 -16.22 6.80 4.91
N ARG A 222 -16.34 7.34 3.70
CA ARG A 222 -15.73 6.81 2.47
C ARG A 222 -14.92 7.91 1.82
N ARG A 223 -13.74 7.58 1.30
CA ARG A 223 -12.93 8.45 0.44
C ARG A 223 -12.35 7.64 -0.71
N TYR A 224 -12.07 8.29 -1.82
CA TYR A 224 -11.60 7.62 -3.02
C TYR A 224 -10.38 8.32 -3.61
N ILE A 225 -9.39 7.53 -4.05
CA ILE A 225 -8.18 8.02 -4.68
C ILE A 225 -8.22 7.65 -6.16
N HIS A 226 -8.35 8.65 -7.03
CA HIS A 226 -8.29 8.52 -8.49
C HIS A 226 -7.04 9.22 -9.01
N GLY A 227 -6.00 8.45 -9.37
CA GLY A 227 -4.72 9.05 -9.76
C GLY A 227 -4.22 10.01 -8.69
N ASN A 228 -4.14 11.30 -9.00
CA ASN A 228 -3.68 12.35 -8.08
C ASN A 228 -4.84 13.08 -7.35
N THR A 229 -6.04 12.54 -7.35
CA THR A 229 -7.21 13.19 -6.75
C THR A 229 -7.72 12.37 -5.56
N PHE A 230 -8.04 13.02 -4.45
CA PHE A 230 -8.68 12.45 -3.28
C PHE A 230 -10.04 13.11 -3.06
N SER A 231 -11.13 12.35 -3.12
CA SER A 231 -12.50 12.87 -3.14
C SER A 231 -13.48 12.01 -2.35
N ASP A 232 -14.69 12.55 -2.13
CA ASP A 232 -15.82 11.85 -1.52
C ASP A 232 -16.61 11.03 -2.54
N GLU A 233 -16.41 11.28 -3.83
CA GLU A 233 -17.12 10.62 -4.92
C GLU A 233 -16.27 9.50 -5.51
N ARG A 234 -16.86 8.30 -5.62
CA ARG A 234 -16.20 7.16 -6.20
C ARG A 234 -15.88 7.35 -7.69
N GLY A 235 -16.74 8.00 -8.44
CA GLY A 235 -16.63 8.05 -9.90
C GLY A 235 -16.74 6.66 -10.55
N SER A 236 -16.25 6.50 -11.78
CA SER A 236 -16.21 5.25 -12.52
C SER A 236 -14.78 4.71 -12.68
N GLY A 237 -14.65 3.41 -12.94
CA GLY A 237 -13.39 2.74 -13.19
C GLY A 237 -12.58 2.47 -11.92
N ARG A 238 -11.27 2.32 -12.10
CA ARG A 238 -10.35 1.92 -11.02
C ARG A 238 -9.97 3.09 -10.13
N CYS A 239 -10.06 2.84 -8.81
CA CYS A 239 -9.59 3.76 -7.77
C CYS A 239 -9.13 2.96 -6.54
N ILE A 240 -8.72 3.65 -5.49
CA ILE A 240 -8.60 3.07 -4.15
C ILE A 240 -9.75 3.64 -3.31
N GLY A 241 -10.53 2.76 -2.70
CA GLY A 241 -11.52 3.12 -1.68
C GLY A 241 -10.90 3.08 -0.30
N CYS A 242 -11.05 4.14 0.47
CA CYS A 242 -10.67 4.23 1.88
C CYS A 242 -11.96 4.22 2.72
N TYR A 243 -12.06 3.32 3.66
CA TYR A 243 -13.25 3.09 4.48
C TYR A 243 -12.93 3.25 5.97
N HIS A 244 -13.66 4.11 6.64
CA HIS A 244 -13.79 4.11 8.09
C HIS A 244 -15.10 3.44 8.44
N ALA A 245 -15.05 2.27 9.03
CA ALA A 245 -16.21 1.51 9.48
C ALA A 245 -16.18 1.34 10.99
N ARG A 246 -17.35 1.24 11.60
CA ARG A 246 -17.50 1.08 13.06
C ARG A 246 -18.38 -0.12 13.38
N LYS A 247 -17.92 -0.96 14.31
CA LYS A 247 -18.71 -2.09 14.80
C LYS A 247 -19.92 -1.58 15.60
N PRO A 248 -21.16 -2.03 15.31
CA PRO A 248 -22.32 -1.68 16.13
C PRO A 248 -22.14 -2.11 17.60
N HIS A 249 -22.87 -1.43 18.49
CA HIS A 249 -22.92 -1.78 19.92
C HIS A 249 -23.73 -3.04 20.18
#